data_b90f4dc1702f6093e3a88f378d0cde1d
#
_entry.id   b90f4dc1702f6093e3a88f378d0cde1d
#
_cell.length_a   1.000
_cell.length_b   1.000
_cell.length_c   1.000
_cell.angle_alpha   90.00
_cell.angle_beta   90.00
_cell.angle_gamma   90.00
#
_symmetry.space_group_name_H-M   'P 1'
#
loop_
_entity.id
_entity.type
_entity.pdbx_description
1 polymer ?
#
loop_
_entity_poly.entity_id
_entity_poly.type
_entity_poly.pdbx_seq_one_letter_code
_entity_poly.pdbx_strand_id
1 'polypeptide(L)'
;MDRDKTAQQGKRLFPLLYYAAAALLLLTLAAVSFINTRDQTHSSVRINLAGRQRMLSQKLVKEVLIYRLGAHNRAGIDSTMAVFDFTLHALLDGGRAPADLDSTNYWIIPGAVPGPTRDALEEVHRLWEPYKALVVRYETSGSESDLRDIIRSSAEFLPKIEESVVALQRQAQRDNFAASLSLGLLILVILGLVSAYLFTTLRQLRRATEKIHELETILPLCSNCKMIRTREDPYEQDSWISLEEYLYEKDGTEITHGLCPDCAMTLYPEIYAKVLEKRKQRENK
;
A
#
# COMPACT_ATOMS: atom_id res chain seq x y z
N MET A 1 12.63 30.08 -33.99
CA MET A 1 12.15 30.60 -32.67
C MET A 1 11.00 29.78 -32.05
N ASP A 2 10.28 28.96 -32.84
CA ASP A 2 9.13 28.16 -32.33
C ASP A 2 9.47 26.75 -31.78
N ARG A 3 10.57 26.15 -32.26
CA ARG A 3 10.99 24.80 -31.79
C ARG A 3 11.52 24.78 -30.34
N ASP A 4 12.09 25.87 -29.85
CA ASP A 4 12.58 25.97 -28.47
C ASP A 4 11.45 26.13 -27.43
N LYS A 5 10.38 26.82 -27.78
CA LYS A 5 9.22 27.00 -26.89
C LYS A 5 8.45 25.70 -26.69
N THR A 6 8.33 24.87 -27.73
CA THR A 6 7.67 23.55 -27.63
C THR A 6 8.49 22.53 -26.83
N ALA A 7 9.83 22.56 -26.94
CA ALA A 7 10.72 21.72 -26.16
C ALA A 7 10.73 22.11 -24.67
N GLN A 8 10.61 23.40 -24.36
CA GLN A 8 10.57 23.93 -23.00
C GLN A 8 9.22 23.70 -22.33
N GLN A 9 8.11 23.75 -23.08
CA GLN A 9 6.78 23.36 -22.58
C GLN A 9 6.69 21.86 -22.27
N GLY A 10 7.24 20.98 -23.12
CA GLY A 10 7.28 19.54 -22.88
C GLY A 10 8.07 19.18 -21.61
N LYS A 11 9.16 19.89 -21.30
CA LYS A 11 9.96 19.68 -20.08
C LYS A 11 9.21 20.05 -18.79
N ARG A 12 8.23 20.95 -18.85
CA ARG A 12 7.40 21.34 -17.68
C ARG A 12 6.13 20.49 -17.53
N LEU A 13 5.59 19.95 -18.62
CA LEU A 13 4.41 19.07 -18.58
C LEU A 13 4.73 17.68 -18.01
N PHE A 14 5.90 17.16 -18.26
CA PHE A 14 6.28 15.81 -17.83
C PHE A 14 6.22 15.59 -16.32
N PRO A 15 6.77 16.46 -15.45
CA PRO A 15 6.63 16.30 -14.00
C PRO A 15 5.17 16.46 -13.53
N LEU A 16 4.39 17.34 -14.14
CA LEU A 16 2.97 17.53 -13.79
C LEU A 16 2.13 16.27 -14.10
N LEU A 17 2.34 15.65 -15.24
CA LEU A 17 1.67 14.38 -15.61
C LEU A 17 2.08 13.25 -14.66
N TYR A 18 3.35 13.22 -14.25
CA TYR A 18 3.83 12.22 -13.29
C TYR A 18 3.17 12.40 -11.92
N TYR A 19 3.11 13.62 -11.36
CA TYR A 19 2.43 13.88 -10.09
C TYR A 19 0.93 13.60 -10.17
N ALA A 20 0.28 13.91 -11.28
CA ALA A 20 -1.12 13.59 -11.50
C ALA A 20 -1.35 12.08 -11.53
N ALA A 21 -0.50 11.32 -12.22
CA ALA A 21 -0.57 9.86 -12.26
C ALA A 21 -0.29 9.25 -10.88
N ALA A 22 0.69 9.74 -10.14
CA ALA A 22 0.99 9.29 -8.79
C ALA A 22 -0.17 9.57 -7.82
N ALA A 23 -0.78 10.74 -7.89
CA ALA A 23 -1.95 11.10 -7.10
C ALA A 23 -3.15 10.19 -7.43
N LEU A 24 -3.40 9.90 -8.71
CA LEU A 24 -4.45 8.99 -9.14
C LEU A 24 -4.21 7.56 -8.60
N LEU A 25 -2.97 7.07 -8.64
CA LEU A 25 -2.62 5.75 -8.10
C LEU A 25 -2.81 5.69 -6.58
N LEU A 26 -2.47 6.74 -5.84
CA LEU A 26 -2.71 6.81 -4.40
C LEU A 26 -4.21 6.84 -4.06
N LEU A 27 -5.00 7.57 -4.85
CA LEU A 27 -6.46 7.61 -4.68
C LEU A 27 -7.09 6.24 -4.98
N THR A 28 -6.64 5.53 -6.02
CA THR A 28 -7.12 4.18 -6.32
C THR A 28 -6.74 3.19 -5.22
N LEU A 29 -5.52 3.28 -4.68
CA LEU A 29 -5.07 2.47 -3.55
C LEU A 29 -5.95 2.70 -2.30
N ALA A 30 -6.23 3.96 -1.97
CA ALA A 30 -7.09 4.33 -0.84
C ALA A 30 -8.52 3.83 -1.04
N ALA A 31 -9.08 3.96 -2.25
CA ALA A 31 -10.42 3.48 -2.58
C ALA A 31 -10.53 1.95 -2.47
N VAL A 32 -9.58 1.21 -3.02
CA VAL A 32 -9.53 -0.25 -2.94
C VAL A 32 -9.38 -0.70 -1.48
N SER A 33 -8.51 -0.07 -0.70
CA SER A 33 -8.34 -0.35 0.72
C SER A 33 -9.62 -0.11 1.52
N PHE A 34 -10.32 0.99 1.24
CA PHE A 34 -11.59 1.32 1.90
C PHE A 34 -12.69 0.29 1.59
N ILE A 35 -12.84 -0.09 0.31
CA ILE A 35 -13.81 -1.11 -0.12
C ILE A 35 -13.51 -2.44 0.58
N ASN A 36 -12.26 -2.89 0.57
CA ASN A 36 -11.84 -4.14 1.22
C ASN A 36 -12.14 -4.14 2.72
N THR A 37 -11.88 -3.03 3.43
CA THR A 37 -12.19 -2.92 4.86
C THR A 37 -13.67 -3.01 5.13
N ARG A 38 -14.49 -2.39 4.29
CA ARG A 38 -15.96 -2.45 4.40
C ARG A 38 -16.47 -3.88 4.20
N ASP A 39 -15.98 -4.57 3.18
CA ASP A 39 -16.39 -5.94 2.88
C ASP A 39 -15.97 -6.93 3.99
N GLN A 40 -14.80 -6.75 4.58
CA GLN A 40 -14.36 -7.53 5.74
C GLN A 40 -15.28 -7.31 6.95
N THR A 41 -15.72 -6.08 7.21
CA THR A 41 -16.66 -5.77 8.29
C THR A 41 -17.98 -6.49 8.07
N HIS A 42 -18.55 -6.41 6.86
CA HIS A 42 -19.79 -7.11 6.53
C HIS A 42 -19.65 -8.64 6.65
N SER A 43 -18.55 -9.20 6.20
CA SER A 43 -18.27 -10.63 6.31
C SER A 43 -18.21 -11.10 7.76
N SER A 44 -17.54 -10.34 8.63
CA SER A 44 -17.44 -10.64 10.06
C SER A 44 -18.81 -10.62 10.74
N VAL A 45 -19.64 -9.62 10.42
CA VAL A 45 -21.00 -9.52 10.95
C VAL A 45 -21.87 -10.72 10.49
N ARG A 46 -21.78 -11.09 9.21
CA ARG A 46 -22.55 -12.24 8.67
C ARG A 46 -22.15 -13.56 9.34
N ILE A 47 -20.86 -13.79 9.55
CA ILE A 47 -20.34 -14.99 10.24
C ILE A 47 -20.86 -15.01 11.69
N ASN A 48 -20.84 -13.88 12.41
CA ASN A 48 -21.38 -13.80 13.76
C ASN A 48 -22.88 -14.06 13.81
N LEU A 49 -23.65 -13.53 12.86
CA LEU A 49 -25.08 -13.75 12.76
C LEU A 49 -25.40 -15.23 12.49
N ALA A 50 -24.65 -15.86 11.57
CA ALA A 50 -24.82 -17.30 11.31
C ALA A 50 -24.41 -18.16 12.51
N GLY A 51 -23.34 -17.78 13.23
CA GLY A 51 -22.98 -18.43 14.50
C GLY A 51 -24.07 -18.29 15.57
N ARG A 52 -24.76 -17.14 15.61
CA ARG A 52 -25.92 -16.91 16.48
C ARG A 52 -27.10 -17.83 16.14
N GLN A 53 -27.34 -18.12 14.86
CA GLN A 53 -28.36 -19.10 14.43
C GLN A 53 -28.18 -20.45 15.12
N ARG A 54 -26.93 -20.92 15.23
CA ARG A 54 -26.62 -22.17 15.96
C ARG A 54 -27.02 -22.07 17.43
N MET A 55 -26.67 -20.96 18.09
CA MET A 55 -27.07 -20.74 19.49
C MET A 55 -28.60 -20.65 19.67
N LEU A 56 -29.28 -19.95 18.77
CA LEU A 56 -30.72 -19.78 18.81
C LEU A 56 -31.47 -21.11 18.59
N SER A 57 -30.99 -21.98 17.70
CA SER A 57 -31.59 -23.32 17.48
C SER A 57 -31.50 -24.16 18.74
N GLN A 58 -30.39 -24.16 19.46
CA GLN A 58 -30.22 -24.87 20.72
C GLN A 58 -31.05 -24.23 21.86
N LYS A 59 -31.10 -22.88 21.90
CA LYS A 59 -31.92 -22.14 22.85
C LYS A 59 -33.38 -22.47 22.69
N LEU A 60 -33.89 -22.59 21.45
CA LEU A 60 -35.28 -22.94 21.16
C LEU A 60 -35.63 -24.29 21.73
N VAL A 61 -34.83 -25.34 21.53
CA VAL A 61 -35.05 -26.67 22.11
C VAL A 61 -35.10 -26.58 23.65
N LYS A 62 -34.18 -25.87 24.24
CA LYS A 62 -34.14 -25.64 25.71
C LYS A 62 -35.43 -24.96 26.20
N GLU A 63 -35.91 -23.94 25.51
CA GLU A 63 -37.12 -23.21 25.89
C GLU A 63 -38.39 -24.08 25.77
N VAL A 64 -38.46 -24.90 24.72
CA VAL A 64 -39.53 -25.93 24.56
C VAL A 64 -39.52 -26.92 25.70
N LEU A 65 -38.36 -27.41 26.13
CA LEU A 65 -38.24 -28.33 27.26
C LEU A 65 -38.61 -27.65 28.60
N ILE A 66 -38.25 -26.40 28.81
CA ILE A 66 -38.64 -25.60 29.98
C ILE A 66 -40.15 -25.36 30.00
N TYR A 67 -40.75 -25.06 28.83
CA TYR A 67 -42.20 -24.93 28.69
C TYR A 67 -42.91 -26.23 29.06
N ARG A 68 -42.38 -27.37 28.65
CA ARG A 68 -42.87 -28.70 29.04
C ARG A 68 -42.89 -28.91 30.55
N LEU A 69 -41.88 -28.40 31.26
CA LEU A 69 -41.74 -28.54 32.72
C LEU A 69 -42.66 -27.60 33.51
N GLY A 70 -43.56 -26.88 32.85
CA GLY A 70 -44.57 -26.02 33.47
C GLY A 70 -44.10 -24.57 33.73
N ALA A 71 -42.92 -24.18 33.27
CA ALA A 71 -42.42 -22.80 33.43
C ALA A 71 -42.93 -21.84 32.34
N HIS A 72 -44.10 -21.99 31.81
CA HIS A 72 -44.89 -21.16 30.88
C HIS A 72 -44.20 -19.97 30.20
N ASN A 73 -43.01 -20.16 29.67
CA ASN A 73 -42.29 -19.12 28.98
C ASN A 73 -42.53 -19.14 27.45
N ARG A 74 -43.77 -19.01 27.04
CA ARG A 74 -44.16 -18.97 25.61
C ARG A 74 -43.53 -17.78 24.91
N ALA A 75 -43.49 -16.61 25.56
CA ALA A 75 -42.86 -15.41 24.99
C ALA A 75 -41.37 -15.59 24.63
N GLY A 76 -40.65 -16.45 25.38
CA GLY A 76 -39.26 -16.80 25.05
C GLY A 76 -39.14 -17.60 23.75
N ILE A 77 -40.02 -18.61 23.56
CA ILE A 77 -40.09 -19.41 22.33
C ILE A 77 -40.37 -18.53 21.12
N ASP A 78 -41.43 -17.69 21.21
CA ASP A 78 -41.85 -16.77 20.14
C ASP A 78 -40.74 -15.79 19.78
N SER A 79 -40.09 -15.20 20.79
CA SER A 79 -38.97 -14.27 20.59
C SER A 79 -37.77 -14.96 19.93
N THR A 80 -37.40 -16.14 20.37
CA THR A 80 -36.29 -16.92 19.77
C THR A 80 -36.54 -17.28 18.33
N MET A 81 -37.78 -17.73 18.02
CA MET A 81 -38.18 -18.01 16.64
C MET A 81 -38.16 -16.76 15.75
N ALA A 82 -38.70 -15.64 16.25
CA ALA A 82 -38.73 -14.39 15.50
C ALA A 82 -37.32 -13.86 15.19
N VAL A 83 -36.39 -13.87 16.17
CA VAL A 83 -35.00 -13.46 15.94
C VAL A 83 -34.28 -14.39 14.98
N PHE A 84 -34.52 -15.69 15.08
CA PHE A 84 -33.97 -16.67 14.14
C PHE A 84 -34.42 -16.38 12.71
N ASP A 85 -35.73 -16.31 12.52
CA ASP A 85 -36.39 -16.10 11.23
C ASP A 85 -35.89 -14.79 10.55
N PHE A 86 -35.96 -13.70 11.31
CA PHE A 86 -35.52 -12.39 10.83
C PHE A 86 -34.02 -12.36 10.43
N THR A 87 -33.18 -13.02 11.23
CA THR A 87 -31.74 -13.10 10.96
C THR A 87 -31.45 -13.96 9.73
N LEU A 88 -32.16 -15.08 9.54
CA LEU A 88 -32.00 -15.97 8.40
C LEU A 88 -32.37 -15.26 7.08
N HIS A 89 -33.50 -14.55 7.06
CA HIS A 89 -33.90 -13.75 5.90
C HIS A 89 -32.87 -12.64 5.59
N ALA A 90 -32.36 -11.97 6.63
CA ALA A 90 -31.30 -10.97 6.41
C ALA A 90 -30.00 -11.56 5.86
N LEU A 91 -29.64 -12.80 6.24
CA LEU A 91 -28.48 -13.49 5.67
C LEU A 91 -28.70 -13.90 4.22
N LEU A 92 -29.93 -14.30 3.85
CA LEU A 92 -30.29 -14.71 2.48
C LEU A 92 -30.44 -13.51 1.54
N ASP A 93 -31.27 -12.56 1.92
CA ASP A 93 -31.75 -11.51 1.01
C ASP A 93 -31.13 -10.14 1.32
N GLY A 94 -30.43 -10.03 2.43
CA GLY A 94 -29.85 -8.77 2.91
C GLY A 94 -30.86 -7.94 3.69
N GLY A 95 -30.39 -6.76 4.11
CA GLY A 95 -31.20 -5.81 4.84
C GLY A 95 -30.82 -5.69 6.31
N ARG A 96 -31.81 -5.43 7.16
CA ARG A 96 -31.62 -5.23 8.61
C ARG A 96 -31.51 -6.60 9.29
N ALA A 97 -30.54 -6.76 10.17
CA ALA A 97 -30.40 -7.94 11.03
C ALA A 97 -30.23 -7.48 12.48
N PRO A 98 -30.86 -8.15 13.49
CA PRO A 98 -30.72 -7.77 14.87
C PRO A 98 -29.26 -7.84 15.33
N ALA A 99 -28.74 -6.80 15.93
CA ALA A 99 -27.40 -6.77 16.48
C ALA A 99 -27.33 -7.52 17.82
N ASP A 100 -28.41 -7.46 18.58
CA ASP A 100 -28.61 -8.11 19.87
C ASP A 100 -29.84 -9.02 19.87
N LEU A 101 -30.06 -9.73 20.96
CA LEU A 101 -31.21 -10.62 21.13
C LEU A 101 -32.50 -9.87 21.45
N ASP A 102 -32.40 -8.64 21.92
CA ASP A 102 -33.53 -7.78 22.31
C ASP A 102 -34.04 -6.95 21.12
N SER A 103 -33.41 -7.08 19.97
CA SER A 103 -33.77 -6.42 18.69
C SER A 103 -33.83 -4.88 18.81
N THR A 104 -33.03 -4.29 19.72
CA THR A 104 -32.95 -2.84 19.90
C THR A 104 -32.03 -2.18 18.87
N ASN A 105 -30.96 -2.89 18.48
CA ASN A 105 -29.99 -2.44 17.49
C ASN A 105 -29.99 -3.35 16.26
N TYR A 106 -29.61 -2.78 15.10
CA TYR A 106 -29.63 -3.49 13.84
C TYR A 106 -28.36 -3.25 13.05
N TRP A 107 -27.87 -4.32 12.42
CA TRP A 107 -26.88 -4.27 11.36
C TRP A 107 -27.57 -4.20 10.00
N ILE A 108 -26.99 -3.47 9.06
CA ILE A 108 -27.38 -3.57 7.64
C ILE A 108 -26.34 -4.43 6.96
N ILE A 109 -26.76 -5.55 6.44
CA ILE A 109 -25.88 -6.53 5.78
C ILE A 109 -26.32 -6.80 4.34
N PRO A 110 -25.38 -7.10 3.43
CA PRO A 110 -25.71 -7.59 2.10
C PRO A 110 -26.20 -9.03 2.19
N GLY A 111 -27.15 -9.40 1.31
CA GLY A 111 -27.61 -10.77 1.17
C GLY A 111 -26.54 -11.72 0.61
N ALA A 112 -26.82 -13.00 0.67
CA ALA A 112 -25.97 -14.01 0.06
C ALA A 112 -26.10 -13.96 -1.47
N VAL A 113 -24.94 -13.83 -2.15
CA VAL A 113 -24.89 -13.97 -3.60
C VAL A 113 -25.06 -15.43 -4.03
N PRO A 114 -25.53 -15.73 -5.25
CA PRO A 114 -25.62 -17.08 -5.77
C PRO A 114 -24.31 -17.86 -5.61
N GLY A 115 -24.39 -19.10 -5.15
CA GLY A 115 -23.26 -19.99 -4.93
C GLY A 115 -23.36 -20.77 -3.62
N PRO A 116 -22.29 -21.50 -3.25
CA PRO A 116 -22.33 -22.48 -2.15
C PRO A 116 -22.80 -21.92 -0.79
N THR A 117 -22.56 -20.63 -0.55
CA THR A 117 -23.02 -19.97 0.69
C THR A 117 -24.51 -19.75 0.69
N ARG A 118 -25.08 -19.31 -0.44
CA ARG A 118 -26.52 -19.14 -0.59
C ARG A 118 -27.23 -20.49 -0.55
N ASP A 119 -26.71 -21.48 -1.25
CA ASP A 119 -27.26 -22.84 -1.26
C ASP A 119 -27.33 -23.43 0.16
N ALA A 120 -26.28 -23.25 0.96
CA ALA A 120 -26.25 -23.69 2.35
C ALA A 120 -27.29 -22.96 3.24
N LEU A 121 -27.47 -21.64 3.05
CA LEU A 121 -28.47 -20.87 3.77
C LEU A 121 -29.92 -21.22 3.34
N GLU A 122 -30.15 -21.48 2.06
CA GLU A 122 -31.44 -21.93 1.53
C GLU A 122 -31.80 -23.32 2.08
N GLU A 123 -30.82 -24.21 2.26
CA GLU A 123 -31.02 -25.48 2.92
C GLU A 123 -31.41 -25.31 4.40
N VAL A 124 -30.78 -24.39 5.12
CA VAL A 124 -31.20 -24.04 6.48
C VAL A 124 -32.63 -23.51 6.48
N HIS A 125 -33.00 -22.62 5.54
CA HIS A 125 -34.37 -22.10 5.43
C HIS A 125 -35.40 -23.21 5.13
N ARG A 126 -35.07 -24.12 4.23
CA ARG A 126 -35.93 -25.24 3.87
C ARG A 126 -36.24 -26.16 5.06
N LEU A 127 -35.29 -26.35 5.97
CA LEU A 127 -35.46 -27.14 7.18
C LEU A 127 -36.10 -26.32 8.32
N TRP A 128 -35.92 -25.02 8.33
CA TRP A 128 -36.47 -24.13 9.36
C TRP A 128 -38.00 -24.07 9.35
N GLU A 129 -38.60 -23.90 8.19
CA GLU A 129 -40.08 -23.74 8.10
C GLU A 129 -40.85 -24.90 8.68
N PRO A 130 -40.58 -26.20 8.34
CA PRO A 130 -41.28 -27.34 8.96
C PRO A 130 -40.93 -27.46 10.46
N TYR A 131 -39.69 -27.13 10.86
CA TYR A 131 -39.29 -27.18 12.25
C TYR A 131 -40.04 -26.12 13.09
N LYS A 132 -40.17 -24.90 12.63
CA LYS A 132 -40.96 -23.82 13.21
C LYS A 132 -42.46 -24.24 13.36
N ALA A 133 -43.05 -24.80 12.30
CA ALA A 133 -44.40 -25.26 12.32
C ALA A 133 -44.63 -26.37 13.37
N LEU A 134 -43.65 -27.26 13.56
CA LEU A 134 -43.67 -28.30 14.56
C LEU A 134 -43.65 -27.75 15.99
N VAL A 135 -42.83 -26.72 16.26
CA VAL A 135 -42.78 -26.03 17.55
C VAL A 135 -44.13 -25.35 17.87
N VAL A 136 -44.70 -24.62 16.91
CA VAL A 136 -46.01 -23.97 17.06
C VAL A 136 -47.12 -24.99 17.32
N ARG A 137 -47.10 -26.14 16.63
CA ARG A 137 -48.03 -27.22 16.85
C ARG A 137 -47.91 -27.80 18.26
N TYR A 138 -46.69 -28.02 18.74
CA TYR A 138 -46.45 -28.51 20.09
C TYR A 138 -46.98 -27.54 21.17
N GLU A 139 -46.85 -26.24 21.01
CA GLU A 139 -47.37 -25.24 21.95
C GLU A 139 -48.90 -25.36 22.13
N THR A 140 -49.62 -25.81 21.11
CA THR A 140 -51.07 -25.98 21.16
C THR A 140 -51.51 -27.39 21.58
N SER A 141 -50.78 -28.42 21.14
CA SER A 141 -51.12 -29.83 21.37
C SER A 141 -50.59 -30.39 22.69
N GLY A 142 -49.42 -29.92 23.14
CA GLY A 142 -48.68 -30.50 24.26
C GLY A 142 -48.25 -31.95 24.04
N SER A 143 -48.30 -32.44 22.79
CA SER A 143 -48.10 -33.84 22.42
C SER A 143 -46.67 -34.33 22.64
N GLU A 144 -46.51 -35.45 23.32
CA GLU A 144 -45.22 -36.16 23.47
C GLU A 144 -44.59 -36.55 22.13
N SER A 145 -45.41 -36.87 21.12
CA SER A 145 -44.91 -37.18 19.78
C SER A 145 -44.29 -35.96 19.12
N ASP A 146 -44.95 -34.80 19.22
CA ASP A 146 -44.43 -33.55 18.68
C ASP A 146 -43.09 -33.13 19.36
N LEU A 147 -43.01 -33.32 20.69
CA LEU A 147 -41.76 -33.07 21.42
C LEU A 147 -40.60 -33.97 20.96
N ARG A 148 -40.88 -35.29 20.77
CA ARG A 148 -39.83 -36.17 20.21
C ARG A 148 -39.42 -35.79 18.81
N ASP A 149 -40.35 -35.36 17.98
CA ASP A 149 -40.07 -34.91 16.62
C ASP A 149 -39.27 -33.59 16.60
N ILE A 150 -39.55 -32.64 17.52
CA ILE A 150 -38.74 -31.43 17.70
C ILE A 150 -37.30 -31.80 18.05
N ILE A 151 -37.10 -32.71 19.01
CA ILE A 151 -35.75 -33.13 19.43
C ILE A 151 -35.01 -33.81 18.27
N ARG A 152 -35.69 -34.69 17.52
CA ARG A 152 -35.13 -35.37 16.35
C ARG A 152 -34.75 -34.36 15.26
N SER A 153 -35.69 -33.52 14.88
CA SER A 153 -35.45 -32.49 13.85
C SER A 153 -34.36 -31.52 14.21
N SER A 154 -34.20 -31.16 15.50
CA SER A 154 -33.12 -30.30 15.96
C SER A 154 -31.75 -30.95 15.73
N ALA A 155 -31.62 -32.27 15.88
CA ALA A 155 -30.39 -33.01 15.62
C ALA A 155 -30.02 -33.04 14.13
N GLU A 156 -30.98 -33.00 13.23
CA GLU A 156 -30.77 -32.91 11.77
C GLU A 156 -30.51 -31.47 11.32
N PHE A 157 -31.13 -30.50 11.97
CA PHE A 157 -31.08 -29.08 11.63
C PHE A 157 -29.75 -28.47 12.01
N LEU A 158 -29.20 -28.76 13.18
CA LEU A 158 -27.95 -28.16 13.70
C LEU A 158 -26.74 -28.33 12.76
N PRO A 159 -26.46 -29.52 12.19
CA PRO A 159 -25.36 -29.70 11.24
C PRO A 159 -25.49 -28.81 10.00
N LYS A 160 -26.72 -28.55 9.52
CA LYS A 160 -26.93 -27.67 8.36
C LYS A 160 -26.67 -26.22 8.66
N ILE A 161 -26.98 -25.77 9.86
CA ILE A 161 -26.56 -24.42 10.32
C ILE A 161 -25.02 -24.36 10.35
N GLU A 162 -24.33 -25.37 10.86
CA GLU A 162 -22.86 -25.40 10.88
C GLU A 162 -22.26 -25.37 9.46
N GLU A 163 -22.82 -26.13 8.51
CA GLU A 163 -22.43 -26.09 7.10
C GLU A 163 -22.54 -24.68 6.54
N SER A 164 -23.61 -23.94 6.85
CA SER A 164 -23.80 -22.56 6.40
C SER A 164 -22.77 -21.59 7.01
N VAL A 165 -22.41 -21.76 8.29
CA VAL A 165 -21.34 -20.98 8.94
C VAL A 165 -19.99 -21.22 8.27
N VAL A 166 -19.65 -22.49 8.01
CA VAL A 166 -18.41 -22.88 7.33
C VAL A 166 -18.38 -22.33 5.90
N ALA A 167 -19.52 -22.35 5.19
CA ALA A 167 -19.61 -21.77 3.85
C ALA A 167 -19.34 -20.27 3.84
N LEU A 168 -19.93 -19.52 4.78
CA LEU A 168 -19.67 -18.09 4.98
C LEU A 168 -18.20 -17.79 5.33
N GLN A 169 -17.59 -18.59 6.21
CA GLN A 169 -16.19 -18.47 6.56
C GLN A 169 -15.27 -18.70 5.35
N ARG A 170 -15.53 -19.74 4.57
CA ARG A 170 -14.76 -20.04 3.35
C ARG A 170 -14.91 -18.95 2.31
N GLN A 171 -16.10 -18.40 2.15
CA GLN A 171 -16.33 -17.27 1.26
C GLN A 171 -15.51 -16.06 1.72
N ALA A 172 -15.62 -15.66 2.99
CA ALA A 172 -14.86 -14.53 3.55
C ALA A 172 -13.34 -14.72 3.40
N GLN A 173 -12.83 -15.93 3.59
CA GLN A 173 -11.40 -16.23 3.38
C GLN A 173 -10.97 -16.06 1.92
N ARG A 174 -11.78 -16.52 0.96
CA ARG A 174 -11.49 -16.36 -0.49
C ARG A 174 -11.50 -14.88 -0.88
N ASP A 175 -12.50 -14.14 -0.43
CA ASP A 175 -12.67 -12.72 -0.74
C ASP A 175 -11.50 -11.91 -0.15
N ASN A 176 -11.12 -12.18 1.10
CA ASN A 176 -9.96 -11.58 1.75
C ASN A 176 -8.63 -11.92 1.04
N PHE A 177 -8.45 -13.16 0.59
CA PHE A 177 -7.26 -13.55 -0.15
C PHE A 177 -7.18 -12.84 -1.51
N ALA A 178 -8.27 -12.81 -2.27
CA ALA A 178 -8.34 -12.11 -3.55
C ALA A 178 -8.08 -10.60 -3.40
N ALA A 179 -8.68 -9.98 -2.37
CA ALA A 179 -8.47 -8.58 -2.03
C ALA A 179 -7.00 -8.28 -1.66
N SER A 180 -6.38 -9.13 -0.84
CA SER A 180 -4.98 -8.99 -0.43
C SER A 180 -4.03 -9.15 -1.62
N LEU A 181 -4.31 -10.09 -2.52
CA LEU A 181 -3.52 -10.30 -3.73
C LEU A 181 -3.60 -9.10 -4.68
N SER A 182 -4.80 -8.58 -4.91
CA SER A 182 -5.01 -7.41 -5.77
C SER A 182 -4.30 -6.16 -5.22
N LEU A 183 -4.36 -5.94 -3.91
CA LEU A 183 -3.66 -4.86 -3.23
C LEU A 183 -2.14 -5.02 -3.34
N GLY A 184 -1.63 -6.23 -3.13
CA GLY A 184 -0.20 -6.55 -3.28
C GLY A 184 0.33 -6.28 -4.69
N LEU A 185 -0.40 -6.69 -5.72
CA LEU A 185 -0.06 -6.42 -7.11
C LEU A 185 -0.05 -4.91 -7.42
N LEU A 186 -1.04 -4.17 -6.92
CA LEU A 186 -1.10 -2.72 -7.09
C LEU A 186 0.12 -2.02 -6.46
N ILE A 187 0.51 -2.43 -5.25
CA ILE A 187 1.71 -1.91 -4.56
C ILE A 187 2.97 -2.20 -5.38
N LEU A 188 3.12 -3.41 -5.91
CA LEU A 188 4.28 -3.77 -6.74
C LEU A 188 4.37 -2.91 -8.02
N VAL A 189 3.24 -2.63 -8.67
CA VAL A 189 3.19 -1.73 -9.84
C VAL A 189 3.63 -0.31 -9.45
N ILE A 190 3.13 0.22 -8.34
CA ILE A 190 3.53 1.54 -7.85
C ILE A 190 5.03 1.61 -7.56
N LEU A 191 5.57 0.61 -6.85
CA LEU A 191 7.00 0.54 -6.55
C LEU A 191 7.85 0.46 -7.82
N GLY A 192 7.41 -0.31 -8.82
CA GLY A 192 8.07 -0.41 -10.13
C GLY A 192 8.12 0.94 -10.85
N LEU A 193 7.01 1.68 -10.88
CA LEU A 193 6.94 3.00 -11.50
C LEU A 193 7.83 4.02 -10.77
N VAL A 194 7.80 4.05 -9.44
CA VAL A 194 8.66 4.92 -8.63
C VAL A 194 10.14 4.61 -8.86
N SER A 195 10.50 3.33 -8.88
CA SER A 195 11.88 2.88 -9.15
C SER A 195 12.37 3.31 -10.54
N ALA A 196 11.54 3.13 -11.57
CA ALA A 196 11.84 3.55 -12.93
C ALA A 196 12.02 5.07 -13.04
N TYR A 197 11.18 5.83 -12.35
CA TYR A 197 11.31 7.29 -12.30
C TYR A 197 12.60 7.73 -11.61
N LEU A 198 12.90 7.20 -10.42
CA LEU A 198 14.14 7.50 -9.71
C LEU A 198 15.36 7.16 -10.55
N PHE A 199 15.36 6.02 -11.22
CA PHE A 199 16.46 5.62 -12.08
C PHE A 199 16.67 6.59 -13.25
N THR A 200 15.60 7.04 -13.89
CA THR A 200 15.70 8.00 -15.01
C THR A 200 16.17 9.38 -14.54
N THR A 201 15.67 9.86 -13.38
CA THR A 201 16.10 11.16 -12.81
C THR A 201 17.55 11.13 -12.36
N LEU A 202 17.99 10.05 -11.70
CA LEU A 202 19.39 9.90 -11.30
C LEU A 202 20.33 9.85 -12.50
N ARG A 203 19.94 9.16 -13.60
CA ARG A 203 20.71 9.18 -14.86
C ARG A 203 20.80 10.58 -15.46
N GLN A 204 19.71 11.34 -15.44
CA GLN A 204 19.72 12.72 -15.95
C GLN A 204 20.62 13.62 -15.10
N LEU A 205 20.57 13.49 -13.76
CA LEU A 205 21.42 14.23 -12.85
C LEU A 205 22.91 13.95 -13.12
N ARG A 206 23.30 12.66 -13.20
CA ARG A 206 24.69 12.28 -13.51
C ARG A 206 25.19 12.89 -14.81
N ARG A 207 24.37 12.83 -15.87
CA ARG A 207 24.74 13.46 -17.16
C ARG A 207 24.87 14.98 -17.07
N ALA A 208 24.07 15.62 -16.23
CA ALA A 208 24.18 17.06 -16.01
C ALA A 208 25.46 17.43 -15.24
N THR A 209 25.82 16.66 -14.19
CA THR A 209 27.05 16.86 -13.43
C THR A 209 28.30 16.61 -14.27
N GLU A 210 28.29 15.57 -15.12
CA GLU A 210 29.39 15.28 -16.07
C GLU A 210 29.59 16.46 -17.03
N LYS A 211 28.52 17.04 -17.58
CA LYS A 211 28.63 18.22 -18.47
C LYS A 211 29.13 19.46 -17.77
N ILE A 212 28.74 19.70 -16.52
CA ILE A 212 29.25 20.81 -15.72
C ILE A 212 30.74 20.63 -15.49
N HIS A 213 31.17 19.43 -15.14
CA HIS A 213 32.59 19.12 -14.93
C HIS A 213 33.45 19.30 -16.21
N GLU A 214 32.92 18.88 -17.38
CA GLU A 214 33.58 19.15 -18.67
C GLU A 214 33.77 20.65 -18.97
N LEU A 215 32.79 21.47 -18.61
CA LEU A 215 32.84 22.93 -18.81
C LEU A 215 33.80 23.62 -17.83
N GLU A 216 33.91 23.13 -16.60
CA GLU A 216 34.83 23.66 -15.57
C GLU A 216 36.31 23.32 -15.83
N THR A 217 36.60 22.35 -16.71
CA THR A 217 37.98 21.98 -17.05
C THR A 217 38.63 22.90 -18.09
N ILE A 218 37.87 23.79 -18.72
CA ILE A 218 38.41 24.74 -19.71
C ILE A 218 38.67 26.08 -19.04
N LEU A 219 39.95 26.37 -18.74
CA LEU A 219 40.38 27.67 -18.20
C LEU A 219 40.65 28.65 -19.33
N PRO A 220 39.95 29.80 -19.38
CA PRO A 220 40.22 30.84 -20.38
C PRO A 220 41.49 31.60 -20.02
N LEU A 221 42.59 31.31 -20.72
CA LEU A 221 43.88 31.91 -20.54
C LEU A 221 44.12 33.02 -21.55
N CYS A 222 44.72 34.12 -21.11
CA CYS A 222 45.25 35.15 -22.01
C CYS A 222 46.40 34.53 -22.83
N SER A 223 46.34 34.67 -24.16
CA SER A 223 47.37 34.11 -25.05
C SER A 223 48.75 34.76 -24.86
N ASN A 224 48.79 35.99 -24.40
CA ASN A 224 50.03 36.73 -24.19
C ASN A 224 50.60 36.59 -22.76
N CYS A 225 49.87 37.10 -21.73
CA CYS A 225 50.38 37.13 -20.37
C CYS A 225 50.01 35.92 -19.50
N LYS A 226 49.19 34.96 -20.02
CA LYS A 226 48.79 33.73 -19.34
C LYS A 226 47.91 33.93 -18.09
N MET A 227 47.38 35.15 -17.88
CA MET A 227 46.38 35.39 -16.82
C MET A 227 45.09 34.60 -17.12
N ILE A 228 44.41 34.18 -16.08
CA ILE A 228 43.17 33.42 -16.14
C ILE A 228 42.00 34.38 -15.98
N ARG A 229 40.98 34.22 -16.85
CA ARG A 229 39.74 34.97 -16.72
C ARG A 229 38.79 34.26 -15.76
N THR A 230 38.38 34.94 -14.70
CA THR A 230 37.50 34.41 -13.64
C THR A 230 36.07 34.90 -13.73
N ARG A 231 35.80 36.00 -14.50
CA ARG A 231 34.47 36.58 -14.67
C ARG A 231 34.02 36.56 -16.13
N GLU A 232 32.74 36.77 -16.35
CA GLU A 232 32.14 36.69 -17.70
C GLU A 232 32.59 37.83 -18.61
N ASP A 233 32.77 39.08 -18.08
CA ASP A 233 33.23 40.22 -18.87
C ASP A 233 34.76 40.17 -19.06
N PRO A 234 35.22 39.97 -20.33
CA PRO A 234 36.66 39.95 -20.62
C PRO A 234 37.33 41.31 -20.64
N TYR A 235 36.59 42.41 -20.63
CA TYR A 235 37.11 43.76 -20.72
C TYR A 235 37.32 44.45 -19.37
N GLU A 236 36.79 43.89 -18.31
CA GLU A 236 37.08 44.35 -16.94
C GLU A 236 38.45 43.84 -16.48
N GLN A 237 39.28 44.75 -15.97
CA GLN A 237 40.65 44.42 -15.55
C GLN A 237 40.66 43.46 -14.35
N ASP A 238 39.68 43.57 -13.46
CA ASP A 238 39.49 42.72 -12.29
C ASP A 238 38.97 41.31 -12.64
N SER A 239 38.71 41.07 -13.94
CA SER A 239 38.30 39.73 -14.44
C SER A 239 39.50 38.81 -14.68
N TRP A 240 40.72 39.31 -14.62
CA TRP A 240 41.94 38.57 -14.93
C TRP A 240 42.84 38.48 -13.72
N ILE A 241 43.16 37.25 -13.30
CA ILE A 241 44.06 36.98 -12.17
C ILE A 241 45.22 36.09 -12.62
N SER A 242 46.29 36.05 -11.80
CA SER A 242 47.40 35.16 -12.07
C SER A 242 47.03 33.68 -11.90
N LEU A 243 47.81 32.78 -12.50
CA LEU A 243 47.61 31.33 -12.29
C LEU A 243 47.78 30.95 -10.83
N GLU A 244 48.71 31.57 -10.15
CA GLU A 244 49.00 31.34 -8.74
C GLU A 244 47.82 31.74 -7.85
N GLU A 245 47.27 32.91 -8.08
CA GLU A 245 46.13 33.44 -7.36
C GLU A 245 44.86 32.57 -7.62
N TYR A 246 44.63 32.16 -8.86
CA TYR A 246 43.54 31.27 -9.21
C TYR A 246 43.61 29.93 -8.48
N LEU A 247 44.81 29.30 -8.44
CA LEU A 247 44.98 28.01 -7.78
C LEU A 247 44.85 28.12 -6.25
N TYR A 248 45.29 29.24 -5.68
CA TYR A 248 45.12 29.51 -4.27
C TYR A 248 43.65 29.73 -3.89
N GLU A 249 42.90 30.51 -4.69
CA GLU A 249 41.47 30.73 -4.45
C GLU A 249 40.63 29.47 -4.65
N LYS A 250 40.96 28.64 -5.64
CA LYS A 250 40.18 27.45 -5.98
C LYS A 250 40.38 26.30 -5.01
N ASP A 251 41.62 25.97 -4.69
CA ASP A 251 41.97 24.74 -3.96
C ASP A 251 42.88 25.00 -2.74
N GLY A 252 43.23 26.26 -2.44
CA GLY A 252 44.21 26.61 -1.40
C GLY A 252 45.62 26.17 -1.74
N THR A 253 45.94 25.94 -3.03
CA THR A 253 47.24 25.43 -3.46
C THR A 253 48.28 26.55 -3.41
N GLU A 254 49.31 26.42 -2.58
CA GLU A 254 50.44 27.30 -2.52
C GLU A 254 51.49 26.90 -3.58
N ILE A 255 51.95 27.86 -4.36
CA ILE A 255 52.94 27.66 -5.43
C ILE A 255 54.29 28.18 -4.99
N THR A 256 55.31 27.37 -5.13
CA THR A 256 56.73 27.78 -4.96
C THR A 256 57.39 28.05 -6.31
N HIS A 257 58.13 29.10 -6.40
CA HIS A 257 58.84 29.48 -7.63
C HIS A 257 60.24 28.89 -7.67
N GLY A 258 60.57 28.33 -8.83
CA GLY A 258 61.92 27.82 -9.10
C GLY A 258 62.28 28.00 -10.57
N LEU A 259 63.52 27.77 -10.89
CA LEU A 259 64.00 27.78 -12.28
C LEU A 259 64.22 26.36 -12.76
N CYS A 260 63.64 26.03 -13.91
CA CYS A 260 63.96 24.77 -14.58
C CYS A 260 65.41 24.85 -15.15
N PRO A 261 66.05 23.70 -15.44
CA PRO A 261 67.43 23.68 -15.94
C PRO A 261 67.69 24.57 -17.16
N ASP A 262 66.74 24.58 -18.13
CA ASP A 262 66.88 25.40 -19.34
C ASP A 262 66.78 26.87 -19.06
N CYS A 263 65.88 27.33 -18.20
CA CYS A 263 65.78 28.73 -17.76
C CYS A 263 66.99 29.14 -16.91
N ALA A 264 67.43 28.23 -16.03
CA ALA A 264 68.66 28.53 -15.23
C ALA A 264 69.92 28.68 -16.11
N MET A 265 70.05 27.89 -17.15
CA MET A 265 71.14 27.93 -18.11
C MET A 265 71.06 29.17 -18.97
N THR A 266 69.83 29.62 -19.33
CA THR A 266 69.64 30.81 -20.17
C THR A 266 69.85 32.11 -19.40
N LEU A 267 69.30 32.21 -18.18
CA LEU A 267 69.25 33.41 -17.36
C LEU A 267 70.54 33.58 -16.51
N TYR A 268 71.12 32.47 -16.06
CA TYR A 268 72.27 32.44 -15.13
C TYR A 268 73.32 31.41 -15.49
N PRO A 269 73.87 31.39 -16.71
CA PRO A 269 74.74 30.32 -17.25
C PRO A 269 75.98 30.07 -16.35
N GLU A 270 76.63 31.08 -15.83
CA GLU A 270 77.82 30.95 -14.96
C GLU A 270 77.49 30.28 -13.61
N ILE A 271 76.36 30.67 -13.03
CA ILE A 271 75.96 30.15 -11.73
C ILE A 271 75.51 28.66 -11.91
N TYR A 272 74.78 28.41 -12.98
CA TYR A 272 74.27 27.04 -13.25
C TYR A 272 75.44 26.06 -13.54
N ALA A 273 76.47 26.49 -14.25
CA ALA A 273 77.68 25.71 -14.46
C ALA A 273 78.34 25.28 -13.14
N LYS A 274 78.53 26.30 -12.21
CA LYS A 274 79.10 26.03 -10.88
C LYS A 274 78.25 25.06 -10.03
N VAL A 275 76.95 25.16 -10.14
CA VAL A 275 76.02 24.25 -9.42
C VAL A 275 76.17 22.81 -9.97
N LEU A 276 76.25 22.62 -11.29
CA LEU A 276 76.50 21.34 -11.90
C LEU A 276 77.80 20.68 -11.51
N GLU A 277 78.86 21.51 -11.44
CA GLU A 277 80.19 21.07 -11.04
C GLU A 277 80.22 20.60 -9.57
N LYS A 278 79.56 21.35 -8.66
CA LYS A 278 79.40 20.95 -7.25
C LYS A 278 78.57 19.69 -7.12
N ARG A 279 77.54 19.47 -7.95
CA ARG A 279 76.72 18.27 -7.95
C ARG A 279 77.50 17.05 -8.35
N LYS A 280 78.28 17.10 -9.42
CA LYS A 280 79.23 16.06 -9.87
C LYS A 280 80.23 15.67 -8.78
N GLN A 281 80.78 16.70 -8.03
CA GLN A 281 81.69 16.39 -6.95
C GLN A 281 81.05 15.73 -5.72
N ARG A 282 79.73 15.86 -5.54
CA ARG A 282 78.98 15.18 -4.49
C ARG A 282 78.58 13.76 -4.86
N GLU A 283 78.36 13.49 -6.14
CA GLU A 283 78.02 12.18 -6.64
C GLU A 283 79.25 11.24 -6.76
N ASN A 284 80.46 11.82 -6.77
CA ASN A 284 81.75 11.07 -6.80
C ASN A 284 82.40 10.87 -5.41
N LYS A 285 81.66 11.18 -4.33
CA LYS A 285 82.07 11.01 -2.92
C LYS A 285 81.11 10.00 -2.23
#